data_9e54a3ab8e7d75c51374b4391ce5ad65
#
_entry.id   9e54a3ab8e7d75c51374b4391ce5ad65
#
_cell.length_a   1.000
_cell.length_b   1.000
_cell.length_c   1.000
_cell.angle_alpha   90.00
_cell.angle_beta   90.00
_cell.angle_gamma   90.00
#
_symmetry.space_group_name_H-M   'P 1'
#
loop_
_entity.id
_entity.type
_entity.pdbx_description
1 polymer ?
#
loop_
_entity_poly.entity_id
_entity_poly.type
_entity_poly.pdbx_seq_one_letter_code
_entity_poly.pdbx_strand_id
1 'polypeptide(L)'
;MPVMKIFATSGPRLISLLSTIFIVGSLFSGCATKEGPPAVPPSFDASAYQALRLDARKIQLIENWQMPMEPPYIEHTLEPNMSGLIIQWASRVLVPVGGTGEVILDISQASVSLIGLEKRNDVISLFSNQQESKILVDIKARLMWIQPIGNKQGTVEIVASASRTVPETASPNDYDFTVKQTM
;
A
#
# COMPACT_ATOMS: atom_id res chain seq x y z
N MET A 1 11.98 -57.66 77.50
CA MET A 1 12.02 -56.30 77.00
C MET A 1 11.96 -56.34 75.48
N PRO A 2 10.83 -56.05 74.85
CA PRO A 2 10.77 -55.99 73.34
C PRO A 2 10.98 -54.60 72.84
N VAL A 3 11.88 -54.46 71.86
CA VAL A 3 12.20 -53.25 71.12
C VAL A 3 11.19 -53.08 69.97
N MET A 4 10.49 -51.99 69.99
CA MET A 4 9.49 -51.63 68.95
C MET A 4 10.20 -50.95 67.74
N LYS A 5 10.15 -51.61 66.58
CA LYS A 5 10.61 -51.05 65.31
C LYS A 5 9.51 -50.23 64.68
N ILE A 6 9.70 -48.91 64.48
CA ILE A 6 8.84 -48.06 63.73
C ILE A 6 9.29 -48.06 62.24
N PHE A 7 8.44 -48.55 61.34
CA PHE A 7 8.65 -48.46 59.91
C PHE A 7 8.03 -47.15 59.41
N ALA A 8 8.87 -46.23 59.00
CA ALA A 8 8.44 -45.05 58.24
C ALA A 8 8.40 -45.40 56.75
N THR A 9 7.22 -45.56 56.20
CA THR A 9 7.02 -45.65 54.75
C THR A 9 6.70 -44.25 54.19
N SER A 10 7.76 -43.57 53.77
CA SER A 10 7.58 -42.31 52.93
C SER A 10 7.46 -42.72 51.49
N GLY A 11 6.27 -42.62 50.95
CA GLY A 11 5.98 -42.95 49.53
C GLY A 11 6.50 -41.94 48.55
N PRO A 12 7.22 -42.35 47.48
CA PRO A 12 7.77 -41.45 46.47
C PRO A 12 6.73 -40.97 45.45
N ARG A 13 5.43 -41.25 45.69
CA ARG A 13 4.36 -40.97 44.71
C ARG A 13 3.84 -39.55 44.72
N LEU A 14 3.95 -38.80 45.83
CA LEU A 14 3.47 -37.41 45.90
C LEU A 14 4.41 -36.40 45.20
N ILE A 15 5.70 -36.64 45.19
CA ILE A 15 6.69 -35.77 44.56
C ILE A 15 6.59 -35.86 43.04
N SER A 16 6.25 -37.05 42.49
CA SER A 16 6.08 -37.23 41.04
C SER A 16 4.87 -36.51 40.47
N LEU A 17 3.76 -36.42 41.23
CA LEU A 17 2.55 -35.71 40.79
C LEU A 17 2.72 -34.18 40.77
N LEU A 18 3.45 -33.61 41.72
CA LEU A 18 3.76 -32.18 41.75
C LEU A 18 4.71 -31.77 40.62
N SER A 19 5.67 -32.61 40.24
CA SER A 19 6.60 -32.33 39.13
C SER A 19 5.89 -32.35 37.78
N THR A 20 4.90 -33.23 37.58
CA THR A 20 4.14 -33.31 36.31
C THR A 20 3.21 -32.10 36.10
N ILE A 21 2.62 -31.57 37.18
CA ILE A 21 1.76 -30.39 37.12
C ILE A 21 2.58 -29.13 36.76
N PHE A 22 3.83 -29.03 37.23
CA PHE A 22 4.69 -27.88 36.92
C PHE A 22 5.15 -27.85 35.45
N ILE A 23 5.36 -29.00 34.82
CA ILE A 23 5.79 -29.11 33.40
C ILE A 23 4.64 -28.79 32.43
N VAL A 24 3.38 -29.11 32.78
CA VAL A 24 2.21 -28.81 31.93
C VAL A 24 1.85 -27.34 31.99
N GLY A 25 2.13 -26.64 33.09
CA GLY A 25 1.85 -25.19 33.22
C GLY A 25 2.74 -24.28 32.36
N SER A 26 3.92 -24.74 31.93
CA SER A 26 4.87 -23.92 31.15
C SER A 26 4.64 -23.94 29.64
N LEU A 27 3.72 -24.76 29.13
CA LEU A 27 3.40 -24.85 27.70
C LEU A 27 2.39 -23.77 27.20
N PHE A 28 1.80 -22.99 28.11
CA PHE A 28 0.89 -21.90 27.78
C PHE A 28 1.55 -20.51 27.73
N SER A 29 2.87 -20.43 27.61
CA SER A 29 3.55 -19.18 27.26
C SER A 29 3.23 -18.88 25.80
N GLY A 30 1.98 -18.47 25.53
CA GLY A 30 1.58 -17.93 24.25
C GLY A 30 2.52 -16.76 23.93
N CYS A 31 3.28 -16.87 22.85
CA CYS A 31 3.94 -15.72 22.26
C CYS A 31 2.86 -14.69 21.91
N ALA A 32 2.62 -13.73 22.80
CA ALA A 32 1.96 -12.50 22.42
C ALA A 32 2.86 -11.86 21.38
N THR A 33 2.55 -12.03 20.11
CA THR A 33 3.14 -11.27 19.02
C THR A 33 2.83 -9.82 19.33
N LYS A 34 3.86 -9.08 19.78
CA LYS A 34 3.74 -7.64 20.00
C LYS A 34 3.48 -7.07 18.61
N GLU A 35 2.22 -6.69 18.33
CA GLU A 35 1.93 -5.92 17.14
C GLU A 35 2.85 -4.72 17.16
N GLY A 36 3.68 -4.59 16.12
CA GLY A 36 4.51 -3.41 15.94
C GLY A 36 3.62 -2.16 15.85
N PRO A 37 4.18 -0.97 16.08
CA PRO A 37 3.43 0.24 15.85
C PRO A 37 2.86 0.23 14.43
N PRO A 38 1.62 0.73 14.22
CA PRO A 38 1.00 0.76 12.91
C PRO A 38 1.93 1.42 11.90
N ALA A 39 2.10 0.81 10.75
CA ALA A 39 2.92 1.38 9.68
C ALA A 39 2.33 2.73 9.26
N VAL A 40 3.15 3.77 9.24
CA VAL A 40 2.74 5.09 8.75
C VAL A 40 2.66 4.99 7.23
N PRO A 41 1.53 5.35 6.61
CA PRO A 41 1.41 5.33 5.15
C PRO A 41 2.50 6.21 4.52
N PRO A 42 3.10 5.78 3.40
CA PRO A 42 4.04 6.62 2.69
C PRO A 42 3.36 7.89 2.23
N SER A 43 4.02 9.03 2.42
CA SER A 43 3.60 10.31 1.86
C SER A 43 4.31 10.53 0.53
N PHE A 44 3.59 11.02 -0.46
CA PHE A 44 4.20 11.41 -1.72
C PHE A 44 5.11 12.63 -1.51
N ASP A 45 6.38 12.51 -1.91
CA ASP A 45 7.35 13.61 -1.84
C ASP A 45 7.86 13.96 -3.25
N ALA A 46 7.30 15.01 -3.83
CA ALA A 46 7.72 15.52 -5.13
C ALA A 46 9.16 16.08 -5.12
N SER A 47 9.74 16.39 -3.96
CA SER A 47 11.11 16.92 -3.86
C SER A 47 12.18 15.85 -4.13
N ALA A 48 11.81 14.57 -4.06
CA ALA A 48 12.69 13.46 -4.40
C ALA A 48 13.03 13.39 -5.91
N TYR A 49 12.27 14.10 -6.74
CA TYR A 49 12.44 14.08 -8.19
C TYR A 49 13.28 15.26 -8.68
N GLN A 50 14.19 14.99 -9.62
CA GLN A 50 14.98 16.03 -10.26
C GLN A 50 14.11 16.91 -11.15
N ALA A 51 14.31 18.23 -11.07
CA ALA A 51 13.59 19.19 -11.93
C ALA A 51 13.96 19.01 -13.41
N LEU A 52 12.95 18.87 -14.25
CA LEU A 52 13.06 18.84 -15.70
C LEU A 52 12.91 20.26 -16.25
N ARG A 53 14.03 20.83 -16.71
CA ARG A 53 14.07 22.20 -17.24
C ARG A 53 13.64 22.19 -18.71
N LEU A 54 12.53 22.88 -18.99
CA LEU A 54 11.89 22.90 -20.31
C LEU A 54 12.04 24.28 -20.96
N ASP A 55 12.46 24.31 -22.23
CA ASP A 55 12.51 25.53 -23.03
C ASP A 55 11.08 25.98 -23.38
N ALA A 56 10.46 26.62 -22.42
CA ALA A 56 9.08 27.08 -22.49
C ALA A 56 8.89 28.32 -21.63
N ARG A 57 8.00 29.21 -22.05
CA ARG A 57 7.58 30.40 -21.32
C ARG A 57 6.66 30.04 -20.15
N LYS A 58 5.80 29.04 -20.36
CA LYS A 58 4.83 28.59 -19.38
C LYS A 58 4.55 27.10 -19.53
N ILE A 59 4.06 26.51 -18.44
CA ILE A 59 3.53 25.17 -18.40
C ILE A 59 2.06 25.25 -18.00
N GLN A 60 1.20 24.57 -18.74
CA GLN A 60 -0.21 24.42 -18.43
C GLN A 60 -0.48 22.98 -18.00
N LEU A 61 -1.22 22.84 -16.92
CA LEU A 61 -1.69 21.56 -16.42
C LEU A 61 -3.19 21.48 -16.71
N ILE A 62 -3.61 20.51 -17.51
CA ILE A 62 -4.99 20.30 -17.89
C ILE A 62 -5.43 18.95 -17.37
N GLU A 63 -6.51 18.93 -16.61
CA GLU A 63 -7.13 17.71 -16.12
C GLU A 63 -8.38 17.45 -16.96
N ASN A 64 -8.29 16.49 -17.88
CA ASN A 64 -9.40 16.03 -18.69
C ASN A 64 -10.02 14.73 -18.15
N TRP A 65 -9.45 14.18 -17.08
CA TRP A 65 -10.02 13.02 -16.40
C TRP A 65 -11.26 13.41 -15.60
N GLN A 66 -12.37 12.76 -15.95
CA GLN A 66 -13.61 12.86 -15.16
C GLN A 66 -13.66 11.65 -14.22
N MET A 67 -13.47 11.91 -12.95
CA MET A 67 -13.45 10.89 -11.91
C MET A 67 -14.82 10.21 -11.79
N PRO A 68 -14.91 8.89 -12.04
CA PRO A 68 -16.14 8.16 -11.79
C PRO A 68 -16.45 8.09 -10.29
N MET A 69 -17.72 8.30 -9.92
CA MET A 69 -18.17 8.27 -8.53
C MET A 69 -18.85 6.95 -8.16
N GLU A 70 -18.51 5.89 -8.86
CA GLU A 70 -19.13 4.57 -8.73
C GLU A 70 -18.09 3.44 -8.77
N PRO A 71 -18.38 2.29 -8.12
CA PRO A 71 -17.51 1.12 -8.20
C PRO A 71 -17.23 0.70 -9.67
N PRO A 72 -16.03 0.19 -9.96
CA PRO A 72 -14.97 -0.15 -9.00
C PRO A 72 -14.04 1.01 -8.62
N TYR A 73 -14.32 2.22 -9.04
CA TYR A 73 -13.46 3.38 -8.85
C TYR A 73 -13.56 3.94 -7.44
N ILE A 74 -12.41 4.20 -6.81
CA ILE A 74 -12.31 4.66 -5.42
C ILE A 74 -11.58 6.01 -5.26
N GLU A 75 -11.06 6.60 -6.34
CA GLU A 75 -10.25 7.83 -6.28
C GLU A 75 -10.98 9.02 -5.63
N HIS A 76 -12.32 9.07 -5.73
CA HIS A 76 -13.13 10.11 -5.10
C HIS A 76 -13.15 10.04 -3.56
N THR A 77 -12.69 8.92 -2.98
CA THR A 77 -12.56 8.75 -1.52
C THR A 77 -11.16 9.05 -1.01
N LEU A 78 -10.21 9.31 -1.91
CA LEU A 78 -8.78 9.47 -1.58
C LEU A 78 -8.39 10.94 -1.48
N GLU A 79 -7.58 11.25 -0.47
CA GLU A 79 -7.02 12.59 -0.26
C GLU A 79 -5.51 12.50 0.02
N PRO A 80 -4.65 13.08 -0.84
CA PRO A 80 -4.97 13.59 -2.17
C PRO A 80 -5.37 12.46 -3.13
N ASN A 81 -6.18 12.78 -4.14
CA ASN A 81 -6.50 11.82 -5.22
C ASN A 81 -5.34 11.70 -6.22
N MET A 82 -5.44 10.75 -7.15
CA MET A 82 -4.34 10.47 -8.10
C MET A 82 -4.03 11.66 -9.02
N SER A 83 -5.04 12.37 -9.54
CA SER A 83 -4.83 13.60 -10.32
C SER A 83 -4.09 14.65 -9.51
N GLY A 84 -4.46 14.85 -8.26
CA GLY A 84 -3.81 15.80 -7.35
C GLY A 84 -2.32 15.50 -7.16
N LEU A 85 -1.96 14.22 -7.02
CA LEU A 85 -0.55 13.78 -6.92
C LEU A 85 0.22 14.08 -8.21
N ILE A 86 -0.36 13.82 -9.38
CA ILE A 86 0.26 14.12 -10.67
C ILE A 86 0.48 15.62 -10.82
N ILE A 87 -0.51 16.44 -10.46
CA ILE A 87 -0.41 17.91 -10.51
C ILE A 87 0.68 18.40 -9.55
N GLN A 88 0.74 17.86 -8.33
CA GLN A 88 1.77 18.21 -7.36
C GLN A 88 3.17 17.87 -7.88
N TRP A 89 3.33 16.67 -8.45
CA TRP A 89 4.58 16.26 -9.09
C TRP A 89 4.94 17.18 -10.25
N ALA A 90 4.02 17.43 -11.18
CA ALA A 90 4.25 18.23 -12.36
C ALA A 90 4.65 19.67 -12.01
N SER A 91 3.98 20.28 -11.03
CA SER A 91 4.27 21.63 -10.55
C SER A 91 5.68 21.77 -9.95
N ARG A 92 6.23 20.69 -9.43
CA ARG A 92 7.57 20.67 -8.83
C ARG A 92 8.65 20.31 -9.84
N VAL A 93 8.35 19.32 -10.68
CA VAL A 93 9.35 18.70 -11.57
C VAL A 93 9.45 19.44 -12.90
N LEU A 94 8.34 19.89 -13.48
CA LEU A 94 8.34 20.60 -14.75
C LEU A 94 8.64 22.08 -14.51
N VAL A 95 9.81 22.55 -14.92
CA VAL A 95 10.27 23.93 -14.67
C VAL A 95 10.49 24.66 -15.99
N PRO A 96 9.72 25.72 -16.29
CA PRO A 96 9.95 26.54 -17.46
C PRO A 96 11.23 27.39 -17.24
N VAL A 97 12.12 27.39 -18.23
CA VAL A 97 13.39 28.16 -18.15
C VAL A 97 13.44 29.36 -19.10
N GLY A 98 12.31 29.72 -19.69
CA GLY A 98 12.17 30.82 -20.62
C GLY A 98 11.98 30.35 -22.06
N GLY A 99 12.19 31.24 -23.01
CA GLY A 99 11.91 30.98 -24.43
C GLY A 99 10.50 31.39 -24.86
N THR A 100 10.09 30.98 -26.04
CA THR A 100 8.78 31.32 -26.64
C THR A 100 7.83 30.10 -26.67
N GLY A 101 8.32 28.92 -26.28
CA GLY A 101 7.54 27.69 -26.26
C GLY A 101 6.51 27.65 -25.13
N GLU A 102 5.56 26.76 -25.28
CA GLU A 102 4.58 26.42 -24.26
C GLU A 102 4.58 24.90 -24.08
N VAL A 103 4.41 24.46 -22.84
CA VAL A 103 4.25 23.04 -22.49
C VAL A 103 2.87 22.84 -21.90
N ILE A 104 2.20 21.79 -22.35
CA ILE A 104 0.88 21.40 -21.87
C ILE A 104 1.00 19.97 -21.37
N LEU A 105 0.70 19.74 -20.11
CA LEU A 105 0.49 18.39 -19.55
C LEU A 105 -1.02 18.17 -19.47
N ASP A 106 -1.52 17.25 -20.27
CA ASP A 106 -2.92 16.85 -20.32
C ASP A 106 -3.08 15.47 -19.64
N ILE A 107 -3.83 15.42 -18.55
CA ILE A 107 -4.11 14.21 -17.79
C ILE A 107 -5.45 13.66 -18.28
N SER A 108 -5.41 12.58 -19.06
CA SER A 108 -6.61 11.95 -19.64
C SER A 108 -7.12 10.75 -18.83
N GLN A 109 -6.31 10.20 -17.93
CA GLN A 109 -6.71 9.17 -16.98
C GLN A 109 -5.84 9.24 -15.74
N ALA A 110 -6.48 9.16 -14.55
CA ALA A 110 -5.82 9.09 -13.25
C ALA A 110 -6.72 8.28 -12.31
N SER A 111 -6.95 7.02 -12.67
CA SER A 111 -7.92 6.16 -11.99
C SER A 111 -7.27 5.30 -10.92
N VAL A 112 -8.01 5.10 -9.82
CA VAL A 112 -7.72 4.11 -8.79
C VAL A 112 -8.96 3.24 -8.64
N SER A 113 -8.82 1.94 -8.89
CA SER A 113 -9.93 1.00 -8.81
C SER A 113 -9.66 -0.14 -7.84
N LEU A 114 -10.73 -0.62 -7.21
CA LEU A 114 -10.73 -1.77 -6.32
C LEU A 114 -11.50 -2.90 -6.97
N ILE A 115 -10.79 -3.95 -7.37
CA ILE A 115 -11.35 -5.09 -8.10
C ILE A 115 -11.41 -6.28 -7.15
N GLY A 116 -12.61 -6.82 -6.92
CA GLY A 116 -12.78 -8.07 -6.18
C GLY A 116 -12.13 -9.24 -6.90
N LEU A 117 -11.44 -10.09 -6.16
CA LEU A 117 -10.82 -11.31 -6.69
C LEU A 117 -11.70 -12.52 -6.36
N GLU A 118 -11.75 -13.47 -7.30
CA GLU A 118 -12.43 -14.73 -7.06
C GLU A 118 -11.72 -15.53 -5.97
N LYS A 119 -12.50 -15.97 -4.97
CA LYS A 119 -11.98 -16.82 -3.90
C LYS A 119 -11.78 -18.24 -4.41
N ARG A 120 -10.62 -18.83 -4.11
CA ARG A 120 -10.35 -20.23 -4.38
C ARG A 120 -11.07 -21.08 -3.33
N ASN A 121 -11.83 -22.07 -3.79
CA ASN A 121 -12.61 -22.98 -2.93
C ASN A 121 -11.96 -24.37 -2.81
N ASP A 122 -10.63 -24.48 -2.94
CA ASP A 122 -9.92 -25.73 -2.76
C ASP A 122 -9.55 -25.97 -1.28
N VAL A 123 -9.21 -27.22 -0.94
CA VAL A 123 -8.88 -27.61 0.44
C VAL A 123 -7.65 -26.85 0.98
N ILE A 124 -6.73 -26.44 0.09
CA ILE A 124 -5.52 -25.70 0.45
C ILE A 124 -5.87 -24.27 0.82
N SER A 125 -6.89 -23.69 0.21
CA SER A 125 -7.34 -22.30 0.47
C SER A 125 -7.90 -22.11 1.88
N LEU A 126 -8.38 -23.18 2.52
CA LEU A 126 -8.88 -23.14 3.91
C LEU A 126 -7.76 -22.87 4.94
N PHE A 127 -6.49 -23.07 4.57
CA PHE A 127 -5.32 -22.89 5.43
C PHE A 127 -4.41 -21.74 4.98
N SER A 128 -4.81 -20.95 3.98
CA SER A 128 -4.02 -19.86 3.45
C SER A 128 -4.81 -18.55 3.46
N ASN A 129 -4.14 -17.43 3.77
CA ASN A 129 -4.70 -16.09 3.58
C ASN A 129 -4.97 -15.87 2.09
N GLN A 130 -6.24 -15.71 1.74
CA GLN A 130 -6.63 -15.39 0.37
C GLN A 130 -6.55 -13.88 0.12
N GLN A 131 -6.29 -13.53 -1.13
CA GLN A 131 -6.38 -12.14 -1.57
C GLN A 131 -7.84 -11.85 -1.94
N GLU A 132 -8.46 -10.88 -1.27
CA GLU A 132 -9.87 -10.55 -1.50
C GLU A 132 -10.04 -9.55 -2.63
N SER A 133 -9.13 -8.58 -2.72
CA SER A 133 -9.23 -7.50 -3.69
C SER A 133 -7.87 -7.07 -4.22
N LYS A 134 -7.92 -6.43 -5.37
CA LYS A 134 -6.76 -5.86 -6.05
C LYS A 134 -7.00 -4.36 -6.25
N ILE A 135 -6.09 -3.56 -5.74
CA ILE A 135 -6.00 -2.14 -6.06
C ILE A 135 -5.26 -2.03 -7.39
N LEU A 136 -5.82 -1.28 -8.32
CA LEU A 136 -5.24 -0.99 -9.63
C LEU A 136 -5.22 0.52 -9.82
N VAL A 137 -4.05 1.05 -10.14
CA VAL A 137 -3.82 2.46 -10.48
C VAL A 137 -3.45 2.53 -11.96
N ASP A 138 -4.16 3.33 -12.73
CA ASP A 138 -3.87 3.58 -14.14
C ASP A 138 -3.77 5.07 -14.41
N ILE A 139 -2.68 5.46 -15.06
CA ILE A 139 -2.38 6.84 -15.44
C ILE A 139 -2.18 6.90 -16.95
N LYS A 140 -2.85 7.86 -17.59
CA LYS A 140 -2.55 8.27 -18.96
C LYS A 140 -2.47 9.80 -19.02
N ALA A 141 -1.37 10.28 -19.53
CA ALA A 141 -1.17 11.70 -19.72
C ALA A 141 -0.42 11.96 -21.04
N ARG A 142 -0.51 13.17 -21.53
CA ARG A 142 0.19 13.62 -22.70
C ARG A 142 0.92 14.92 -22.39
N LEU A 143 2.23 14.93 -22.63
CA LEU A 143 3.04 16.14 -22.55
C LEU A 143 3.26 16.67 -23.96
N MET A 144 2.74 17.85 -24.25
CA MET A 144 2.89 18.53 -25.52
C MET A 144 3.79 19.75 -25.36
N TRP A 145 4.79 19.88 -26.22
CA TRP A 145 5.62 21.07 -26.32
C TRP A 145 5.38 21.73 -27.67
N ILE A 146 5.07 23.02 -27.66
CA ILE A 146 4.74 23.82 -28.84
C ILE A 146 5.67 25.04 -28.87
N GLN A 147 6.43 25.15 -29.94
CA GLN A 147 7.32 26.29 -30.18
C GLN A 147 6.84 27.09 -31.40
N PRO A 148 6.20 28.26 -31.19
CA PRO A 148 5.64 29.06 -32.30
C PRO A 148 6.71 29.55 -33.27
N ILE A 149 7.89 29.93 -32.76
CA ILE A 149 9.02 30.34 -33.60
C ILE A 149 9.67 29.10 -34.20
N GLY A 150 9.61 29.01 -35.53
CA GLY A 150 10.13 27.85 -36.26
C GLY A 150 9.14 26.69 -36.38
N ASN A 151 7.90 26.86 -35.92
CA ASN A 151 6.79 25.90 -36.05
C ASN A 151 7.18 24.48 -35.62
N LYS A 152 7.81 24.36 -34.45
CA LYS A 152 8.24 23.09 -33.88
C LYS A 152 7.24 22.63 -32.84
N GLN A 153 7.00 21.32 -32.80
CA GLN A 153 6.18 20.70 -31.79
C GLN A 153 6.71 19.32 -31.45
N GLY A 154 6.46 18.90 -30.23
CA GLY A 154 6.78 17.54 -29.73
C GLY A 154 5.67 17.04 -28.83
N THR A 155 5.47 15.73 -28.82
CA THR A 155 4.48 15.09 -27.97
C THR A 155 5.08 13.84 -27.35
N VAL A 156 4.82 13.63 -26.06
CA VAL A 156 5.17 12.43 -25.32
C VAL A 156 3.89 11.87 -24.69
N GLU A 157 3.58 10.63 -25.01
CA GLU A 157 2.52 9.87 -24.35
C GLU A 157 3.10 9.19 -23.10
N ILE A 158 2.38 9.32 -21.99
CA ILE A 158 2.74 8.74 -20.69
C ILE A 158 1.65 7.75 -20.32
N VAL A 159 2.04 6.50 -20.14
CA VAL A 159 1.17 5.43 -19.64
C VAL A 159 1.88 4.74 -18.50
N ALA A 160 1.22 4.68 -17.35
CA ALA A 160 1.72 3.96 -16.19
C ALA A 160 0.59 3.19 -15.53
N SER A 161 0.94 2.02 -15.01
CA SER A 161 0.01 1.18 -14.24
C SER A 161 0.75 0.54 -13.08
N ALA A 162 0.09 0.51 -11.93
CA ALA A 162 0.58 -0.18 -10.74
C ALA A 162 -0.56 -0.98 -10.10
N SER A 163 -0.24 -2.09 -9.45
CA SER A 163 -1.26 -2.82 -8.71
C SER A 163 -0.70 -3.55 -7.49
N ARG A 164 -1.55 -3.67 -6.46
CA ARG A 164 -1.30 -4.46 -5.27
C ARG A 164 -2.56 -5.20 -4.85
N THR A 165 -2.39 -6.38 -4.27
CA THR A 165 -3.49 -7.14 -3.69
C THR A 165 -3.62 -6.85 -2.20
N VAL A 166 -4.85 -6.91 -1.71
CA VAL A 166 -5.19 -6.75 -0.30
C VAL A 166 -5.75 -8.09 0.19
N PRO A 167 -5.22 -8.67 1.27
CA PRO A 167 -5.73 -9.91 1.82
C PRO A 167 -7.08 -9.71 2.52
N GLU A 168 -7.88 -10.78 2.60
CA GLU A 168 -9.18 -10.80 3.28
C GLU A 168 -9.11 -10.35 4.75
N THR A 169 -7.96 -10.59 5.38
CA THR A 169 -7.73 -10.26 6.81
C THR A 169 -7.15 -8.86 7.04
N ALA A 170 -7.03 -8.05 5.98
CA ALA A 170 -6.48 -6.71 6.12
C ALA A 170 -7.36 -5.82 7.01
N SER A 171 -6.73 -5.12 7.94
CA SER A 171 -7.42 -4.08 8.69
C SER A 171 -7.68 -2.85 7.79
N PRO A 172 -8.62 -1.95 8.16
CA PRO A 172 -8.82 -0.71 7.43
C PRO A 172 -7.53 0.12 7.27
N ASN A 173 -6.66 0.10 8.27
CA ASN A 173 -5.37 0.80 8.21
C ASN A 173 -4.39 0.15 7.21
N ASP A 174 -4.37 -1.19 7.12
CA ASP A 174 -3.56 -1.90 6.13
C ASP A 174 -4.06 -1.66 4.71
N TYR A 175 -5.39 -1.54 4.56
CA TYR A 175 -6.02 -1.17 3.31
C TYR A 175 -5.57 0.23 2.87
N ASP A 176 -5.73 1.25 3.72
CA ASP A 176 -5.30 2.62 3.44
C ASP A 176 -3.80 2.71 3.14
N PHE A 177 -2.99 1.99 3.90
CA PHE A 177 -1.55 1.90 3.67
C PHE A 177 -1.25 1.33 2.28
N THR A 178 -1.93 0.25 1.89
CA THR A 178 -1.71 -0.41 0.60
C THR A 178 -2.15 0.48 -0.56
N VAL A 179 -3.28 1.19 -0.44
CA VAL A 179 -3.74 2.17 -1.44
C VAL A 179 -2.69 3.26 -1.64
N LYS A 180 -2.26 3.93 -0.57
CA LYS A 180 -1.26 5.01 -0.62
C LYS A 180 0.12 4.55 -1.10
N GLN A 181 0.46 3.29 -0.85
CA GLN A 181 1.71 2.71 -1.36
C GLN A 181 1.63 2.36 -2.85
N THR A 182 0.43 2.17 -3.39
CA THR A 182 0.23 1.83 -4.81
C THR A 182 0.14 3.08 -5.68
N MET A 183 -0.37 4.16 -5.12
CA MET A 183 -0.39 5.50 -5.73
C MET A 183 1.00 6.11 -5.81
#